data_c222bbec59e0b177c2a3b156792ad683
#
_entry.id   c222bbec59e0b177c2a3b156792ad683
#
_cell.length_a   1.000
_cell.length_b   1.000
_cell.length_c   1.000
_cell.angle_alpha   90.00
_cell.angle_beta   90.00
_cell.angle_gamma   90.00
#
_symmetry.space_group_name_H-M   'P 1'
#
loop_
_entity.id
_entity.type
_entity.pdbx_description
1 polymer ?
#
loop_
_entity_poly.entity_id
_entity_poly.type
_entity_poly.pdbx_seq_one_letter_code
_entity_poly.pdbx_strand_id
1 'polypeptide(L)'
;MTARILIVDDDDAIREVAQTSLELVGGWEVDCAASGVDALTIAAENPPDAILLDVMMPAMDGPTTFSHLQADPRTRSIPVVLLTAKVQGAERRQWESLGVAGVLAKPFDPMTLPNEVAELLGWDR
;
A
#
# COMPACT_ATOMS: atom_id res chain seq x y z
N MET A 1 4.90 -16.54 11.87
CA MET A 1 3.57 -15.98 11.55
C MET A 1 3.61 -15.31 10.19
N THR A 2 2.53 -15.45 9.44
CA THR A 2 2.46 -14.87 8.09
C THR A 2 2.05 -13.40 8.18
N ALA A 3 2.79 -12.54 7.51
CA ALA A 3 2.44 -11.13 7.42
C ALA A 3 1.18 -10.96 6.57
N ARG A 4 0.41 -9.93 6.87
CA ARG A 4 -0.81 -9.60 6.15
C ARG A 4 -0.72 -8.18 5.61
N ILE A 5 -1.04 -8.03 4.33
CA ILE A 5 -0.96 -6.76 3.62
C ILE A 5 -2.34 -6.40 3.08
N LEU A 6 -2.69 -5.12 3.17
CA LEU A 6 -3.87 -4.57 2.53
C LEU A 6 -3.45 -3.85 1.25
N ILE A 7 -4.02 -4.27 0.11
CA ILE A 7 -3.82 -3.60 -1.19
C ILE A 7 -5.00 -2.67 -1.43
N VAL A 8 -4.70 -1.41 -1.72
CA VAL A 8 -5.73 -0.40 -2.01
C VAL A 8 -5.48 0.17 -3.39
N ASP A 9 -6.34 -0.15 -4.34
CA ASP A 9 -6.26 0.33 -5.72
C ASP A 9 -7.65 0.21 -6.35
N ASP A 10 -8.10 1.26 -7.03
CA ASP A 10 -9.41 1.26 -7.69
C ASP A 10 -9.42 0.47 -9.00
N ASP A 11 -8.25 0.14 -9.55
CA ASP A 11 -8.12 -0.66 -10.77
C ASP A 11 -8.15 -2.15 -10.41
N ASP A 12 -9.19 -2.86 -10.86
CA ASP A 12 -9.38 -4.27 -10.54
C ASP A 12 -8.22 -5.14 -11.03
N ALA A 13 -7.69 -4.85 -12.23
CA ALA A 13 -6.61 -5.65 -12.81
C ALA A 13 -5.30 -5.46 -12.02
N ILE A 14 -4.98 -4.24 -11.67
CA ILE A 14 -3.77 -3.95 -10.88
C ILE A 14 -3.89 -4.58 -9.50
N ARG A 15 -5.05 -4.45 -8.87
CA ARG A 15 -5.28 -5.03 -7.54
C ARG A 15 -5.13 -6.56 -7.57
N GLU A 16 -5.67 -7.20 -8.60
CA GLU A 16 -5.58 -8.65 -8.76
C GLU A 16 -4.14 -9.10 -8.97
N VAL A 17 -3.38 -8.41 -9.82
CA VAL A 17 -1.97 -8.75 -10.08
C VAL A 17 -1.15 -8.57 -8.81
N ALA A 18 -1.36 -7.48 -8.08
CA ALA A 18 -0.64 -7.23 -6.83
C ALA A 18 -0.97 -8.29 -5.80
N GLN A 19 -2.24 -8.65 -5.64
CA GLN A 19 -2.65 -9.68 -4.71
C GLN A 19 -1.99 -11.01 -5.02
N THR A 20 -2.06 -11.45 -6.28
CA THR A 20 -1.47 -12.71 -6.70
C THR A 20 0.04 -12.72 -6.45
N SER A 21 0.72 -11.63 -6.79
CA SER A 21 2.16 -11.50 -6.57
C SER A 21 2.53 -11.65 -5.09
N LEU A 22 1.86 -10.91 -4.23
CA LEU A 22 2.17 -10.91 -2.80
C LEU A 22 1.82 -12.23 -2.14
N GLU A 23 0.79 -12.92 -2.62
CA GLU A 23 0.41 -14.24 -2.09
C GLU A 23 1.34 -15.35 -2.59
N LEU A 24 1.52 -15.45 -3.91
CA LEU A 24 2.26 -16.57 -4.50
C LEU A 24 3.77 -16.42 -4.44
N VAL A 25 4.27 -15.22 -4.74
CA VAL A 25 5.71 -14.95 -4.70
C VAL A 25 6.14 -14.55 -3.29
N GLY A 26 5.34 -13.71 -2.64
CA GLY A 26 5.65 -13.20 -1.30
C GLY A 26 5.36 -14.16 -0.16
N GLY A 27 4.36 -15.02 -0.32
CA GLY A 27 3.93 -15.93 0.73
C GLY A 27 3.16 -15.25 1.85
N TRP A 28 2.57 -14.08 1.58
CA TRP A 28 1.83 -13.30 2.57
C TRP A 28 0.32 -13.47 2.39
N GLU A 29 -0.45 -13.08 3.42
CA GLU A 29 -1.89 -12.97 3.32
C GLU A 29 -2.24 -11.57 2.81
N VAL A 30 -3.26 -11.47 1.95
CA VAL A 30 -3.62 -10.20 1.33
C VAL A 30 -5.12 -9.94 1.43
N ASP A 31 -5.47 -8.76 1.92
CA ASP A 31 -6.81 -8.21 1.83
C ASP A 31 -6.81 -7.11 0.77
N CYS A 32 -7.93 -6.86 0.16
CA CYS A 32 -8.07 -5.88 -0.91
C CYS A 32 -9.14 -4.84 -0.60
N ALA A 33 -8.89 -3.61 -1.00
CA ALA A 33 -9.86 -2.52 -0.95
C ALA A 33 -9.84 -1.79 -2.30
N ALA A 34 -11.02 -1.42 -2.79
CA ALA A 34 -11.14 -0.74 -4.07
C ALA A 34 -11.21 0.79 -3.94
N SER A 35 -11.21 1.31 -2.74
CA SER A 35 -11.31 2.75 -2.48
C SER A 35 -10.65 3.11 -1.16
N GLY A 36 -10.38 4.41 -0.98
CA GLY A 36 -9.85 4.91 0.29
C GLY A 36 -10.80 4.67 1.45
N VAL A 37 -12.09 4.87 1.23
CA VAL A 37 -13.12 4.67 2.27
C VAL A 37 -13.14 3.21 2.73
N ASP A 38 -13.14 2.27 1.79
CA ASP A 38 -13.11 0.85 2.14
C ASP A 38 -11.83 0.48 2.88
N ALA A 39 -10.69 1.05 2.45
CA ALA A 39 -9.42 0.82 3.11
C ALA A 39 -9.44 1.24 4.58
N LEU A 40 -10.04 2.39 4.87
CA LEU A 40 -10.13 2.88 6.25
C LEU A 40 -10.94 1.92 7.11
N THR A 41 -12.06 1.42 6.59
CA THR A 41 -12.91 0.49 7.30
C THR A 41 -12.18 -0.84 7.57
N ILE A 42 -11.58 -1.40 6.53
CA ILE A 42 -10.89 -2.69 6.63
C ILE A 42 -9.69 -2.60 7.57
N ALA A 43 -8.89 -1.55 7.44
CA ALA A 43 -7.70 -1.38 8.27
C ALA A 43 -8.05 -1.18 9.75
N ALA A 44 -9.15 -0.49 10.05
CA ALA A 44 -9.58 -0.27 11.42
C ALA A 44 -10.15 -1.54 12.07
N GLU A 45 -10.91 -2.32 11.30
CA GLU A 45 -11.55 -3.53 11.81
C GLU A 45 -10.57 -4.70 11.91
N ASN A 46 -9.63 -4.79 10.99
CA ASN A 46 -8.69 -5.91 10.91
C ASN A 46 -7.32 -5.37 10.50
N PRO A 47 -6.58 -4.72 11.42
CA PRO A 47 -5.34 -4.02 11.07
C PRO A 47 -4.31 -4.93 10.40
N PRO A 48 -3.87 -4.58 9.18
CA PRO A 48 -2.81 -5.33 8.51
C PRO A 48 -1.44 -4.96 9.05
N ASP A 49 -0.43 -5.71 8.63
CA ASP A 49 0.96 -5.41 8.98
C ASP A 49 1.52 -4.28 8.12
N ALA A 50 0.97 -4.09 6.93
CA ALA A 50 1.34 -2.98 6.04
C ALA A 50 0.23 -2.73 5.02
N ILE A 51 0.25 -1.54 4.43
CA ILE A 51 -0.72 -1.14 3.41
C ILE A 51 0.03 -0.69 2.16
N LEU A 52 -0.35 -1.23 0.99
CA LEU A 52 0.06 -0.70 -0.31
C LEU A 52 -1.09 0.15 -0.83
N LEU A 53 -0.82 1.42 -1.07
CA LEU A 53 -1.88 2.41 -1.31
C LEU A 53 -1.62 3.19 -2.59
N ASP A 54 -2.53 3.06 -3.55
CA ASP A 54 -2.47 3.82 -4.79
C ASP A 54 -2.66 5.32 -4.52
N VAL A 55 -1.87 6.15 -5.18
CA VAL A 55 -1.96 7.61 -5.03
C VAL A 55 -3.20 8.17 -5.73
N MET A 56 -3.47 7.69 -6.96
CA MET A 56 -4.52 8.26 -7.81
C MET A 56 -5.79 7.43 -7.77
N MET A 57 -6.73 7.81 -6.92
CA MET A 57 -8.03 7.16 -6.82
C MET A 57 -9.14 8.21 -6.82
N PRO A 58 -10.33 7.89 -7.37
CA PRO A 58 -11.46 8.82 -7.32
C PRO A 58 -11.98 9.00 -5.90
N ALA A 59 -12.62 10.12 -5.67
CA ALA A 59 -13.25 10.54 -4.40
C ALA A 59 -12.25 10.79 -3.28
N MET A 60 -11.43 9.80 -2.90
CA MET A 60 -10.42 9.98 -1.86
C MET A 60 -9.10 9.39 -2.36
N ASP A 61 -8.12 10.23 -2.61
CA ASP A 61 -6.82 9.79 -3.12
C ASP A 61 -5.95 9.15 -2.02
N GLY A 62 -4.79 8.63 -2.43
CA GLY A 62 -3.87 7.97 -1.50
C GLY A 62 -3.39 8.86 -0.37
N PRO A 63 -2.86 10.05 -0.65
CA PRO A 63 -2.40 10.94 0.41
C PRO A 63 -3.50 11.32 1.40
N THR A 64 -4.72 11.55 0.93
CA THR A 64 -5.87 11.84 1.80
C THR A 64 -6.22 10.61 2.67
N THR A 65 -6.23 9.44 2.05
CA THR A 65 -6.45 8.18 2.79
C THR A 65 -5.38 8.00 3.87
N PHE A 66 -4.12 8.23 3.53
CA PHE A 66 -3.03 8.15 4.48
C PHE A 66 -3.21 9.12 5.65
N SER A 67 -3.65 10.33 5.37
CA SER A 67 -3.92 11.33 6.41
C SER A 67 -4.98 10.82 7.41
N HIS A 68 -6.04 10.20 6.90
CA HIS A 68 -7.07 9.61 7.77
C HIS A 68 -6.54 8.43 8.58
N LEU A 69 -5.68 7.60 7.98
CA LEU A 69 -5.04 6.49 8.71
C LEU A 69 -4.19 7.01 9.86
N GLN A 70 -3.47 8.09 9.65
CA GLN A 70 -2.61 8.70 10.68
C GLN A 70 -3.42 9.35 11.80
N ALA A 71 -4.63 9.82 11.52
CA ALA A 71 -5.49 10.45 12.50
C ALA A 71 -6.20 9.45 13.42
N ASP A 72 -6.25 8.16 13.03
CA ASP A 72 -6.94 7.12 13.79
C ASP A 72 -5.93 6.31 14.62
N PRO A 73 -6.09 6.27 15.96
CA PRO A 73 -5.16 5.51 16.81
C PRO A 73 -5.08 4.02 16.46
N ARG A 74 -6.12 3.45 15.84
CA ARG A 74 -6.14 2.03 15.47
C ARG A 74 -5.26 1.73 14.26
N THR A 75 -4.94 2.74 13.44
CA THR A 75 -4.24 2.54 12.16
C THR A 75 -2.98 3.37 12.00
N ARG A 76 -2.73 4.34 12.89
CA ARG A 76 -1.64 5.30 12.70
C ARG A 76 -0.23 4.68 12.65
N SER A 77 -0.05 3.53 13.28
CA SER A 77 1.26 2.89 13.31
C SER A 77 1.47 1.87 12.19
N ILE A 78 0.47 1.63 11.34
CA ILE A 78 0.60 0.72 10.21
C ILE A 78 1.45 1.39 9.13
N PRO A 79 2.58 0.76 8.72
CA PRO A 79 3.40 1.34 7.66
C PRO A 79 2.67 1.31 6.32
N VAL A 80 2.82 2.39 5.55
CA VAL A 80 2.16 2.54 4.25
C VAL A 80 3.20 2.75 3.17
N VAL A 81 3.07 2.01 2.07
CA VAL A 81 3.86 2.19 0.86
C VAL A 81 2.93 2.72 -0.23
N LEU A 82 3.28 3.85 -0.82
CA LEU A 82 2.48 4.43 -1.90
C LEU A 82 2.85 3.82 -3.25
N LEU A 83 1.84 3.61 -4.11
CA LEU A 83 2.02 3.17 -5.49
C LEU A 83 1.67 4.33 -6.40
N THR A 84 2.59 4.72 -7.29
CA THR A 84 2.34 5.86 -8.17
C THR A 84 3.07 5.71 -9.51
N ALA A 85 2.46 6.24 -10.57
CA ALA A 85 3.12 6.34 -11.87
C ALA A 85 4.20 7.43 -11.88
N LYS A 86 4.22 8.30 -10.86
CA LYS A 86 5.14 9.44 -10.78
C LYS A 86 6.10 9.24 -9.61
N VAL A 87 7.25 8.64 -9.90
CA VAL A 87 8.23 8.24 -8.88
C VAL A 87 9.51 9.07 -8.89
N GLN A 88 9.58 10.12 -9.71
CA GLN A 88 10.78 10.93 -9.84
C GLN A 88 10.48 12.41 -9.56
N GLY A 89 11.55 13.13 -9.20
CA GLY A 89 11.51 14.57 -9.04
C GLY A 89 10.76 15.04 -7.80
N ALA A 90 10.11 16.19 -7.93
CA ALA A 90 9.45 16.84 -6.80
C ALA A 90 8.28 16.04 -6.25
N GLU A 91 7.56 15.33 -7.11
CA GLU A 91 6.41 14.54 -6.67
C GLU A 91 6.84 13.40 -5.75
N ARG A 92 7.92 12.70 -6.10
CA ARG A 92 8.45 11.65 -5.23
C ARG A 92 8.85 12.20 -3.87
N ARG A 93 9.54 13.33 -3.85
CA ARG A 93 9.94 13.97 -2.59
C ARG A 93 8.74 14.40 -1.78
N GLN A 94 7.69 14.86 -2.45
CA GLN A 94 6.44 15.24 -1.80
C GLN A 94 5.80 14.04 -1.10
N TRP A 95 5.72 12.91 -1.79
CA TRP A 95 5.14 11.69 -1.20
C TRP A 95 5.99 11.17 -0.04
N GLU A 96 7.29 11.14 -0.22
CA GLU A 96 8.20 10.65 0.83
C GLU A 96 8.15 11.52 2.09
N SER A 97 7.88 12.81 1.95
CA SER A 97 7.82 13.73 3.08
C SER A 97 6.57 13.55 3.95
N LEU A 98 5.57 12.79 3.48
CA LEU A 98 4.35 12.55 4.25
C LEU A 98 4.55 11.63 5.45
N GLY A 99 5.65 10.88 5.50
CA GLY A 99 5.88 9.91 6.56
C GLY A 99 5.52 8.49 6.18
N VAL A 100 5.34 8.22 4.87
CA VAL A 100 5.13 6.87 4.38
C VAL A 100 6.43 6.06 4.46
N ALA A 101 6.31 4.73 4.48
CA ALA A 101 7.47 3.86 4.53
C ALA A 101 8.24 3.85 3.22
N GLY A 102 7.59 4.12 2.11
CA GLY A 102 8.25 4.18 0.83
C GLY A 102 7.28 4.46 -0.31
N VAL A 103 7.85 4.54 -1.52
CA VAL A 103 7.08 4.81 -2.74
C VAL A 103 7.54 3.83 -3.80
N LEU A 104 6.60 3.18 -4.47
CA LEU A 104 6.86 2.23 -5.54
C LEU A 104 6.26 2.72 -6.86
N ALA A 105 6.95 2.40 -7.94
CA ALA A 105 6.53 2.78 -9.29
C ALA A 105 5.45 1.85 -9.83
N LYS A 106 4.53 2.40 -10.60
CA LYS A 106 3.59 1.66 -11.44
C LYS A 106 3.98 1.89 -12.90
N PRO A 107 4.01 0.87 -13.74
CA PRO A 107 3.74 -0.53 -13.44
C PRO A 107 4.88 -1.19 -12.64
N PHE A 108 4.53 -2.09 -11.75
CA PHE A 108 5.52 -2.88 -11.01
C PHE A 108 5.71 -4.25 -11.66
N ASP A 109 6.83 -4.90 -11.35
CA ASP A 109 7.09 -6.27 -11.78
C ASP A 109 6.53 -7.23 -10.73
N PRO A 110 5.52 -8.08 -11.08
CA PRO A 110 4.93 -8.99 -10.10
C PRO A 110 5.93 -9.96 -9.47
N MET A 111 7.03 -10.26 -10.16
CA MET A 111 8.03 -11.19 -9.64
C MET A 111 8.93 -10.55 -8.59
N THR A 112 9.10 -9.24 -8.63
CA THR A 112 9.97 -8.53 -7.69
C THR A 112 9.22 -7.69 -6.67
N LEU A 113 7.92 -7.49 -6.86
CA LEU A 113 7.12 -6.65 -5.97
C LEU A 113 7.26 -7.03 -4.49
N PRO A 114 7.17 -8.31 -4.10
CA PRO A 114 7.30 -8.64 -2.68
C PRO A 114 8.66 -8.28 -2.09
N ASN A 115 9.75 -8.46 -2.84
CA ASN A 115 11.08 -8.08 -2.38
C ASN A 115 11.20 -6.57 -2.22
N GLU A 116 10.67 -5.80 -3.15
CA GLU A 116 10.69 -4.34 -3.08
C GLU A 116 9.89 -3.84 -1.88
N VAL A 117 8.72 -4.42 -1.63
CA VAL A 117 7.89 -4.07 -0.48
C VAL A 117 8.63 -4.40 0.82
N ALA A 118 9.19 -5.60 0.92
CA ALA A 118 9.92 -6.03 2.12
C ALA A 118 11.10 -5.12 2.40
N GLU A 119 11.83 -4.71 1.36
CA GLU A 119 12.97 -3.81 1.50
C GLU A 119 12.54 -2.46 2.06
N LEU A 120 11.45 -1.88 1.52
CA LEU A 120 10.95 -0.59 2.00
C LEU A 120 10.43 -0.66 3.44
N LEU A 121 9.88 -1.80 3.84
CA LEU A 121 9.34 -2.01 5.17
C LEU A 121 10.39 -2.45 6.18
N GLY A 122 11.58 -2.81 5.71
CA GLY A 122 12.63 -3.35 6.57
C GLY A 122 12.35 -4.79 7.02
N TRP A 123 11.58 -5.53 6.25
CA TRP A 123 11.26 -6.93 6.56
C TRP A 123 12.31 -7.88 5.96
N ASP A 124 12.64 -8.91 6.71
CA ASP A 124 13.48 -10.00 6.22
C ASP A 124 12.67 -10.94 5.34
N ARG A 125 13.35 -11.46 4.30
CA ARG A 125 12.76 -12.46 3.41
C ARG A 125 13.73 -13.57 3.14
#